data_f92c570faf90fcc8e7591cf3de438022
#
_entry.id   f92c570faf90fcc8e7591cf3de438022
#
_cell.length_a   1.000
_cell.length_b   1.000
_cell.length_c   1.000
_cell.angle_alpha   90.00
_cell.angle_beta   90.00
_cell.angle_gamma   90.00
#
_symmetry.space_group_name_H-M   'P 1'
#
loop_
_entity.id
_entity.type
_entity.pdbx_description
1 polymer ?
#
loop_
_entity_poly.entity_id
_entity_poly.type
_entity_poly.pdbx_seq_one_letter_code
_entity_poly.pdbx_strand_id
1 'polypeptide(L)'
;MTANFTIADARNLHNMLNLEQYAAYANMKANSGEEKYYPQANGEMHYVYGENLDKYKKDPTNPEYYRVLSYKNWQKEAYSSAFSQVYSASVSGGSDAMTYYVSGGFKDIKGIVSNTGIKQGDLRANLTANLSKSVTMALALNGSIKQNDMMTGGNTTGGIAGSLARTVLDTAPYEIPADDPTLQTDMDAKTTSL
;
A
#
# COMPACT_ATOMS: atom_id res chain seq x y z
N MET A 1 17.47 -13.15 25.68
CA MET A 1 16.29 -12.38 25.19
C MET A 1 16.78 -11.23 24.36
N THR A 2 16.19 -11.00 23.19
CA THR A 2 16.54 -9.92 22.26
C THR A 2 15.26 -9.25 21.78
N ALA A 3 15.29 -7.92 21.68
CA ALA A 3 14.23 -7.14 21.09
C ALA A 3 14.85 -6.15 20.09
N ASN A 4 14.40 -6.17 18.85
CA ASN A 4 14.84 -5.27 17.78
C ASN A 4 13.66 -4.47 17.26
N PHE A 5 13.87 -3.17 17.10
CA PHE A 5 12.89 -2.24 16.55
C PHE A 5 13.48 -1.58 15.32
N THR A 6 12.70 -1.48 14.28
CA THR A 6 13.12 -0.86 13.01
C THR A 6 12.03 0.08 12.52
N ILE A 7 12.43 1.27 12.09
CA ILE A 7 11.56 2.22 11.36
C ILE A 7 12.11 2.29 9.95
N ALA A 8 11.25 2.08 8.97
CA ALA A 8 11.57 2.23 7.56
C ALA A 8 10.63 3.26 6.93
N ASP A 9 11.20 4.17 6.14
CA ASP A 9 10.46 5.19 5.43
C ASP A 9 10.73 5.07 3.92
N ALA A 10 9.73 5.40 3.12
CA ALA A 10 9.92 5.54 1.69
C ALA A 10 10.78 6.78 1.41
N ARG A 11 11.94 6.57 0.79
CA ARG A 11 12.85 7.65 0.39
C ARG A 11 12.75 7.89 -1.12
N ASN A 12 13.14 9.09 -1.53
CA ASN A 12 13.20 9.47 -2.95
C ASN A 12 11.83 9.35 -3.67
N LEU A 13 10.78 9.78 -3.02
CA LEU A 13 9.49 9.95 -3.71
C LEU A 13 9.67 10.97 -4.84
N HIS A 14 9.05 10.69 -5.97
CA HIS A 14 9.07 11.59 -7.11
C HIS A 14 8.27 12.86 -6.82
N ASN A 15 8.76 13.99 -7.33
CA ASN A 15 7.97 15.21 -7.33
C ASN A 15 6.83 15.06 -8.33
N MET A 16 5.62 14.94 -7.80
CA MET A 16 4.40 14.88 -8.61
C MET A 16 3.99 16.31 -8.99
N LEU A 17 3.35 16.41 -10.15
CA LEU A 17 2.69 17.65 -10.53
C LEU A 17 1.63 18.02 -9.48
N ASN A 18 1.53 19.29 -9.15
CA ASN A 18 0.38 19.78 -8.41
C ASN A 18 -0.85 19.85 -9.33
N LEU A 19 -2.02 20.15 -8.76
CA LEU A 19 -3.27 20.15 -9.51
C LEU A 19 -3.26 21.14 -10.68
N GLU A 20 -2.71 22.35 -10.48
CA GLU A 20 -2.62 23.38 -11.53
C GLU A 20 -1.67 22.97 -12.66
N GLN A 21 -0.50 22.43 -12.32
CA GLN A 21 0.46 21.95 -13.31
C GLN A 21 -0.10 20.78 -14.11
N TYR A 22 -0.80 19.87 -13.44
CA TYR A 22 -1.47 18.75 -14.11
C TYR A 22 -2.59 19.26 -15.04
N ALA A 23 -3.43 20.17 -14.58
CA ALA A 23 -4.50 20.77 -15.38
C ALA A 23 -3.95 21.47 -16.64
N ALA A 24 -2.88 22.27 -16.47
CA ALA A 24 -2.21 22.92 -17.62
C ALA A 24 -1.65 21.89 -18.63
N TYR A 25 -1.00 20.84 -18.12
CA TYR A 25 -0.47 19.76 -18.97
C TYR A 25 -1.59 19.00 -19.68
N ALA A 26 -2.68 18.66 -18.99
CA ALA A 26 -3.80 17.93 -19.57
C ALA A 26 -4.52 18.76 -20.63
N ASN A 27 -4.77 20.04 -20.36
CA ASN A 27 -5.37 20.95 -21.35
C ASN A 27 -4.47 21.18 -22.56
N MET A 28 -3.15 21.28 -22.36
CA MET A 28 -2.21 21.40 -23.49
C MET A 28 -2.23 20.16 -24.40
N LYS A 29 -2.51 18.98 -23.84
CA LYS A 29 -2.65 17.72 -24.62
C LYS A 29 -4.01 17.53 -25.25
N ALA A 30 -5.02 18.24 -24.77
CA ALA A 30 -6.36 18.20 -25.37
C ALA A 30 -6.35 18.87 -26.74
N ASN A 31 -7.28 18.45 -27.61
CA ASN A 31 -7.51 19.17 -28.84
C ASN A 31 -8.06 20.57 -28.55
N SER A 32 -7.83 21.51 -29.47
CA SER A 32 -8.36 22.88 -29.30
C SER A 32 -9.88 22.87 -29.10
N GLY A 33 -10.31 23.43 -27.98
CA GLY A 33 -11.72 23.50 -27.58
C GLY A 33 -12.23 22.34 -26.76
N GLU A 34 -11.38 21.34 -26.44
CA GLU A 34 -11.71 20.17 -25.62
C GLU A 34 -11.06 20.22 -24.22
N GLU A 35 -10.58 21.40 -23.83
CA GLU A 35 -10.03 21.61 -22.48
C GLU A 35 -11.10 21.32 -21.42
N LYS A 36 -10.72 20.62 -20.37
CA LYS A 36 -11.63 20.18 -19.30
C LYS A 36 -11.33 20.76 -17.93
N TYR A 37 -10.17 21.37 -17.75
CA TYR A 37 -9.69 21.85 -16.45
C TYR A 37 -9.63 23.37 -16.46
N TYR A 38 -10.37 24.01 -15.55
CA TYR A 38 -10.52 25.45 -15.47
C TYR A 38 -10.17 25.94 -14.06
N PRO A 39 -9.00 26.55 -13.85
CA PRO A 39 -8.64 27.16 -12.56
C PRO A 39 -9.52 28.40 -12.32
N GLN A 40 -9.99 28.52 -11.08
CA GLN A 40 -10.84 29.61 -10.63
C GLN A 40 -10.05 30.62 -9.80
N ALA A 41 -10.51 31.86 -9.76
CA ALA A 41 -9.88 32.94 -8.98
C ALA A 41 -9.88 32.67 -7.46
N ASN A 42 -10.79 31.84 -6.96
CA ASN A 42 -10.86 31.42 -5.57
C ASN A 42 -9.91 30.25 -5.22
N GLY A 43 -9.11 29.77 -6.19
CA GLY A 43 -8.18 28.64 -6.03
C GLY A 43 -8.78 27.26 -6.28
N GLU A 44 -10.05 27.17 -6.61
CA GLU A 44 -10.68 25.91 -7.00
C GLU A 44 -10.28 25.49 -8.41
N MET A 45 -10.28 24.19 -8.65
CA MET A 45 -10.09 23.61 -9.98
C MET A 45 -11.39 22.96 -10.42
N HIS A 46 -12.03 23.54 -11.44
CA HIS A 46 -13.22 22.97 -12.05
C HIS A 46 -12.85 21.96 -13.14
N TYR A 47 -13.39 20.77 -13.05
CA TYR A 47 -13.32 19.76 -14.08
C TYR A 47 -14.66 19.63 -14.77
N VAL A 48 -14.70 19.91 -16.06
CA VAL A 48 -15.89 19.82 -16.89
C VAL A 48 -15.91 18.48 -17.61
N TYR A 49 -16.95 17.71 -17.44
CA TYR A 49 -17.06 16.34 -17.93
C TYR A 49 -18.14 16.19 -19.02
N GLY A 50 -17.96 15.19 -19.89
CA GLY A 50 -18.93 14.82 -20.90
C GLY A 50 -19.29 15.98 -21.85
N GLU A 51 -20.56 16.10 -22.14
CA GLU A 51 -21.12 17.10 -23.07
C GLU A 51 -21.39 18.47 -22.41
N ASN A 52 -20.92 18.66 -21.17
CA ASN A 52 -21.21 19.91 -20.42
C ASN A 52 -20.31 21.07 -20.82
N LEU A 53 -19.31 20.87 -21.65
CA LEU A 53 -18.33 21.91 -22.00
C LEU A 53 -18.98 23.17 -22.59
N ASP A 54 -19.91 23.01 -23.52
CA ASP A 54 -20.62 24.15 -24.12
C ASP A 54 -21.57 24.86 -23.16
N LYS A 55 -22.16 24.09 -22.24
CA LYS A 55 -23.00 24.63 -21.16
C LYS A 55 -22.16 25.39 -20.15
N TYR A 56 -21.05 24.83 -19.74
CA TYR A 56 -20.10 25.47 -18.83
C TYR A 56 -19.52 26.76 -19.41
N LYS A 57 -19.17 26.80 -20.69
CA LYS A 57 -18.68 28.01 -21.37
C LYS A 57 -19.72 29.13 -21.36
N LYS A 58 -21.02 28.79 -21.36
CA LYS A 58 -22.14 29.78 -21.31
C LYS A 58 -22.44 30.23 -19.89
N ASP A 59 -22.37 29.31 -18.92
CA ASP A 59 -22.64 29.58 -17.51
C ASP A 59 -21.65 28.79 -16.63
N PRO A 60 -20.46 29.35 -16.34
CA PRO A 60 -19.45 28.69 -15.52
C PRO A 60 -19.78 28.65 -14.02
N THR A 61 -20.88 29.27 -13.61
CA THR A 61 -21.28 29.32 -12.19
C THR A 61 -22.23 28.19 -11.81
N ASN A 62 -22.80 27.47 -12.77
CA ASN A 62 -23.72 26.38 -12.48
C ASN A 62 -22.95 25.09 -12.08
N PRO A 63 -23.07 24.61 -10.81
CA PRO A 63 -22.36 23.46 -10.30
C PRO A 63 -22.73 22.13 -10.96
N GLU A 64 -23.82 22.08 -11.74
CA GLU A 64 -24.20 20.87 -12.49
C GLU A 64 -23.26 20.59 -13.66
N TYR A 65 -22.49 21.57 -14.14
CA TYR A 65 -21.66 21.43 -15.33
C TYR A 65 -20.21 21.04 -15.05
N TYR A 66 -19.79 21.11 -13.78
CA TYR A 66 -18.41 20.84 -13.39
C TYR A 66 -18.33 20.11 -12.06
N ARG A 67 -17.13 19.62 -11.73
CA ARG A 67 -16.77 19.14 -10.40
C ARG A 67 -15.57 19.91 -9.89
N VAL A 68 -15.58 20.21 -8.59
CA VAL A 68 -14.41 20.79 -7.92
C VAL A 68 -13.46 19.68 -7.54
N LEU A 69 -12.24 19.73 -8.07
CA LEU A 69 -11.21 18.74 -7.79
C LEU A 69 -10.39 19.11 -6.57
N SER A 70 -10.11 18.13 -5.73
CA SER A 70 -9.19 18.25 -4.61
C SER A 70 -7.84 17.63 -4.95
N TYR A 71 -6.74 18.32 -4.62
CA TYR A 71 -5.40 17.77 -4.82
C TYR A 71 -5.18 16.53 -3.96
N LYS A 72 -4.70 15.46 -4.57
CA LYS A 72 -4.34 14.22 -3.88
C LYS A 72 -2.95 13.76 -4.31
N ASN A 73 -2.07 13.55 -3.35
CA ASN A 73 -0.76 12.95 -3.60
C ASN A 73 -0.81 11.45 -3.34
N TRP A 74 -1.04 10.69 -4.39
CA TRP A 74 -1.18 9.23 -4.31
C TRP A 74 0.07 8.51 -3.79
N GLN A 75 1.27 9.09 -3.97
CA GLN A 75 2.48 8.51 -3.38
C GLN A 75 2.44 8.54 -1.84
N LYS A 76 1.96 9.64 -1.26
CA LYS A 76 1.82 9.75 0.20
C LYS A 76 0.75 8.82 0.77
N GLU A 77 -0.26 8.49 -0.03
CA GLU A 77 -1.29 7.51 0.37
C GLU A 77 -0.78 6.06 0.23
N ALA A 78 -0.04 5.78 -0.83
CA ALA A 78 0.47 4.44 -1.10
C ALA A 78 1.63 4.04 -0.19
N TYR A 79 2.42 5.00 0.27
CA TYR A 79 3.60 4.75 1.09
C TYR A 79 3.45 5.39 2.47
N SER A 80 3.77 4.63 3.49
CA SER A 80 3.76 5.06 4.89
C SER A 80 5.02 4.62 5.61
N SER A 81 5.36 5.31 6.71
CA SER A 81 6.40 4.84 7.60
C SER A 81 6.02 3.49 8.19
N ALA A 82 6.95 2.55 8.16
CA ALA A 82 6.78 1.20 8.64
C ALA A 82 7.53 0.99 9.95
N PHE A 83 6.82 0.69 11.02
CA PHE A 83 7.40 0.30 12.30
C PHE A 83 7.37 -1.21 12.42
N SER A 84 8.55 -1.83 12.55
CA SER A 84 8.71 -3.28 12.66
C SER A 84 9.33 -3.65 13.99
N GLN A 85 8.92 -4.79 14.54
CA GLN A 85 9.41 -5.29 15.82
C GLN A 85 9.66 -6.79 15.73
N VAL A 86 10.77 -7.21 16.33
CA VAL A 86 11.19 -8.60 16.39
C VAL A 86 11.61 -8.92 17.80
N TYR A 87 10.99 -9.92 18.38
CA TYR A 87 11.30 -10.43 19.72
C TYR A 87 11.78 -11.85 19.64
N SER A 88 12.80 -12.21 20.41
CA SER A 88 13.22 -13.59 20.60
C SER A 88 13.69 -13.83 22.03
N ALA A 89 13.39 -15.01 22.52
CA ALA A 89 13.89 -15.49 23.79
C ALA A 89 14.30 -16.95 23.67
N SER A 90 15.34 -17.33 24.38
CA SER A 90 15.76 -18.72 24.47
C SER A 90 16.24 -19.05 25.88
N VAL A 91 16.07 -20.30 26.24
CA VAL A 91 16.60 -20.89 27.45
C VAL A 91 17.22 -22.23 27.10
N SER A 92 18.36 -22.51 27.65
CA SER A 92 19.04 -23.79 27.53
C SER A 92 19.63 -24.20 28.87
N GLY A 93 19.73 -25.47 29.07
CA GLY A 93 20.32 -26.02 30.28
C GLY A 93 20.50 -27.52 30.18
N GLY A 94 21.03 -28.13 31.22
CA GLY A 94 21.19 -29.56 31.21
C GLY A 94 22.09 -30.07 32.30
N SER A 95 22.22 -31.37 32.36
CA SER A 95 23.11 -32.16 33.16
C SER A 95 23.76 -33.25 32.30
N ASP A 96 24.59 -34.09 32.87
CA ASP A 96 25.19 -35.25 32.17
C ASP A 96 24.12 -36.23 31.63
N ALA A 97 22.93 -36.25 32.28
CA ALA A 97 21.84 -37.11 31.88
C ALA A 97 20.89 -36.48 30.85
N MET A 98 20.78 -35.15 30.76
CA MET A 98 19.80 -34.48 29.92
C MET A 98 20.25 -33.07 29.54
N THR A 99 20.04 -32.70 28.28
CA THR A 99 20.20 -31.32 27.80
C THR A 99 18.93 -30.84 27.13
N TYR A 100 18.61 -29.57 27.31
CA TYR A 100 17.47 -28.97 26.64
C TYR A 100 17.80 -27.58 26.08
N TYR A 101 17.10 -27.22 25.02
CA TYR A 101 17.09 -25.91 24.44
C TYR A 101 15.65 -25.58 24.00
N VAL A 102 15.14 -24.47 24.51
CA VAL A 102 13.82 -23.96 24.08
C VAL A 102 13.99 -22.51 23.66
N SER A 103 13.42 -22.17 22.49
CA SER A 103 13.38 -20.80 21.99
C SER A 103 12.04 -20.47 21.39
N GLY A 104 11.65 -19.21 21.53
CA GLY A 104 10.48 -18.65 20.89
C GLY A 104 10.80 -17.29 20.29
N GLY A 105 10.13 -16.97 19.19
CA GLY A 105 10.27 -15.71 18.51
C GLY A 105 8.93 -15.18 18.01
N PHE A 106 8.83 -13.87 17.94
CA PHE A 106 7.70 -13.17 17.32
C PHE A 106 8.23 -12.03 16.45
N LYS A 107 7.72 -11.92 15.24
CA LYS A 107 8.04 -10.85 14.27
C LYS A 107 6.73 -10.19 13.84
N ASP A 108 6.71 -8.86 13.89
CA ASP A 108 5.70 -8.02 13.25
C ASP A 108 6.45 -7.03 12.37
N ILE A 109 6.55 -7.36 11.09
CA ILE A 109 7.28 -6.58 10.10
C ILE A 109 6.27 -5.91 9.19
N LYS A 110 6.21 -4.58 9.23
CA LYS A 110 5.36 -3.79 8.35
C LYS A 110 6.13 -3.35 7.11
N GLY A 111 5.48 -3.40 5.97
CA GLY A 111 6.02 -2.84 4.73
C GLY A 111 5.80 -1.34 4.64
N ILE A 112 6.65 -0.65 3.88
CA ILE A 112 6.49 0.78 3.55
C ILE A 112 5.29 1.05 2.63
N VAL A 113 4.81 0.02 1.94
CA VAL A 113 3.55 0.07 1.20
C VAL A 113 2.40 -0.15 2.18
N SER A 114 1.42 0.73 2.15
CA SER A 114 0.25 0.67 3.04
C SER A 114 -0.42 -0.71 2.95
N ASN A 115 -0.86 -1.23 4.11
CA ASN A 115 -1.52 -2.54 4.24
C ASN A 115 -0.67 -3.75 3.82
N THR A 116 0.66 -3.65 3.87
CA THR A 116 1.56 -4.78 3.67
C THR A 116 2.35 -5.11 4.92
N GLY A 117 2.61 -6.40 5.14
CA GLY A 117 3.37 -6.83 6.31
C GLY A 117 3.43 -8.33 6.50
N ILE A 118 4.20 -8.74 7.50
CA ILE A 118 4.37 -10.13 7.89
C ILE A 118 4.29 -10.22 9.41
N LYS A 119 3.40 -11.05 9.92
CA LYS A 119 3.39 -11.48 11.32
C LYS A 119 3.79 -12.94 11.37
N GLN A 120 4.76 -13.26 12.24
CA GLN A 120 5.26 -14.61 12.38
C GLN A 120 5.58 -14.94 13.82
N GLY A 121 5.12 -16.09 14.26
CA GLY A 121 5.49 -16.69 15.55
C GLY A 121 6.25 -17.98 15.31
N ASP A 122 7.35 -18.20 16.03
CA ASP A 122 8.20 -19.37 15.96
C ASP A 122 8.41 -19.98 17.33
N LEU A 123 8.35 -21.30 17.42
CA LEU A 123 8.71 -22.06 18.61
C LEU A 123 9.65 -23.20 18.24
N ARG A 124 10.70 -23.38 19.00
CA ARG A 124 11.63 -24.47 18.86
C ARG A 124 11.96 -25.07 20.21
N ALA A 125 11.89 -26.41 20.31
CA ALA A 125 12.32 -27.15 21.48
C ALA A 125 13.16 -28.35 21.07
N ASN A 126 14.34 -28.49 21.65
CA ASN A 126 15.22 -29.63 21.51
C ASN A 126 15.49 -30.22 22.89
N LEU A 127 15.39 -31.53 22.97
CA LEU A 127 15.69 -32.28 24.18
C LEU A 127 16.56 -33.47 23.79
N THR A 128 17.65 -33.68 24.55
CA THR A 128 18.45 -34.90 24.44
C THR A 128 18.58 -35.48 25.83
N ALA A 129 18.24 -36.75 25.98
CA ALA A 129 18.29 -37.44 27.27
C ALA A 129 18.99 -38.80 27.13
N ASN A 130 19.96 -39.05 28.04
CA ASN A 130 20.63 -40.35 28.15
C ASN A 130 19.83 -41.22 29.12
N LEU A 131 18.98 -42.10 28.58
CA LEU A 131 18.11 -42.97 29.33
C LEU A 131 18.88 -44.12 30.02
N SER A 132 20.00 -44.49 29.43
CA SER A 132 20.96 -45.47 29.97
C SER A 132 22.34 -45.25 29.36
N LYS A 133 23.36 -46.04 29.79
CA LYS A 133 24.70 -45.99 29.18
C LYS A 133 24.70 -46.31 27.67
N SER A 134 23.66 -46.98 27.19
CA SER A 134 23.56 -47.44 25.79
C SER A 134 22.36 -46.87 25.02
N VAL A 135 21.55 -46.05 25.70
CA VAL A 135 20.30 -45.52 25.06
C VAL A 135 20.23 -44.00 25.24
N THR A 136 20.23 -43.30 24.14
CA THR A 136 20.02 -41.85 24.11
C THR A 136 18.74 -41.54 23.33
N MET A 137 17.90 -40.70 23.89
CA MET A 137 16.69 -40.17 23.24
C MET A 137 16.93 -38.74 22.79
N ALA A 138 16.57 -38.41 21.56
CA ALA A 138 16.56 -37.01 21.11
C ALA A 138 15.17 -36.65 20.57
N LEU A 139 14.66 -35.50 21.01
CA LEU A 139 13.39 -34.93 20.58
C LEU A 139 13.65 -33.53 20.01
N ALA A 140 13.15 -33.25 18.82
CA ALA A 140 13.20 -31.92 18.21
C ALA A 140 11.81 -31.52 17.73
N LEU A 141 11.30 -30.43 18.27
CA LEU A 141 10.01 -29.84 17.91
C LEU A 141 10.25 -28.47 17.31
N ASN A 142 9.63 -28.18 16.17
CA ASN A 142 9.63 -26.87 15.55
C ASN A 142 8.20 -26.55 15.13
N GLY A 143 7.73 -25.37 15.50
CA GLY A 143 6.44 -24.85 15.09
C GLY A 143 6.59 -23.42 14.59
N SER A 144 5.88 -23.06 13.54
CA SER A 144 5.83 -21.71 13.01
C SER A 144 4.44 -21.42 12.48
N ILE A 145 3.96 -20.21 12.78
CA ILE A 145 2.73 -19.65 12.22
C ILE A 145 3.09 -18.34 11.55
N LYS A 146 2.61 -18.12 10.31
CA LYS A 146 2.92 -16.95 9.53
C LYS A 146 1.67 -16.42 8.85
N GLN A 147 1.45 -15.11 9.01
CA GLN A 147 0.44 -14.33 8.28
C GLN A 147 1.17 -13.34 7.39
N ASN A 148 0.82 -13.32 6.10
CA ASN A 148 1.33 -12.35 5.14
C ASN A 148 0.17 -11.46 4.71
N ASP A 149 0.30 -10.17 4.95
CA ASP A 149 -0.58 -9.15 4.40
C ASP A 149 0.11 -8.58 3.17
N MET A 150 -0.43 -8.90 1.99
CA MET A 150 0.11 -8.47 0.71
C MET A 150 -0.97 -7.74 -0.07
N MET A 151 -0.58 -6.69 -0.79
CA MET A 151 -1.48 -6.10 -1.78
C MET A 151 -1.73 -7.13 -2.89
N THR A 152 -2.98 -7.51 -3.05
CA THR A 152 -3.42 -8.27 -4.22
C THR A 152 -3.56 -7.28 -5.36
N GLY A 153 -2.51 -7.09 -6.13
CA GLY A 153 -2.59 -6.33 -7.38
C GLY A 153 -3.35 -7.12 -8.42
N GLY A 154 -4.32 -6.49 -9.05
CA GLY A 154 -5.00 -7.08 -10.21
C GLY A 154 -4.01 -7.48 -11.29
N ASN A 155 -4.42 -8.43 -12.09
CA ASN A 155 -3.75 -9.17 -13.15
C ASN A 155 -2.95 -8.27 -14.13
N THR A 156 -1.75 -7.87 -13.80
CA THR A 156 -0.86 -7.14 -14.69
C THR A 156 0.51 -7.82 -14.76
N THR A 157 1.01 -7.99 -15.97
CA THR A 157 2.21 -8.72 -16.41
C THR A 157 3.55 -8.17 -15.85
N GLY A 158 3.54 -7.44 -14.79
CA GLY A 158 4.74 -6.94 -14.11
C GLY A 158 4.52 -6.94 -12.62
N GLY A 159 5.38 -7.55 -11.86
CA GLY A 159 5.23 -7.83 -10.43
C GLY A 159 4.54 -6.74 -9.60
N ILE A 160 3.83 -7.13 -8.57
CA ILE A 160 2.91 -6.32 -7.76
C ILE A 160 3.49 -4.96 -7.33
N ALA A 161 4.76 -4.92 -6.96
CA ALA A 161 5.43 -3.68 -6.56
C ALA A 161 5.67 -2.71 -7.74
N GLY A 162 5.97 -3.24 -8.93
CA GLY A 162 6.13 -2.43 -10.14
C GLY A 162 4.82 -1.87 -10.65
N SER A 163 3.72 -2.61 -10.51
CA SER A 163 2.39 -2.14 -10.92
C SER A 163 1.85 -1.04 -10.00
N LEU A 164 2.05 -1.14 -8.67
CA LEU A 164 1.62 -0.10 -7.74
C LEU A 164 2.38 1.21 -7.99
N ALA A 165 3.72 1.15 -8.05
CA ALA A 165 4.54 2.34 -8.30
C ALA A 165 4.13 3.04 -9.60
N ARG A 166 3.91 2.27 -10.66
CA ARG A 166 3.44 2.80 -11.93
C ARG A 166 2.04 3.39 -11.82
N THR A 167 1.09 2.68 -11.21
CA THR A 167 -0.28 3.18 -11.04
C THR A 167 -0.30 4.50 -10.28
N VAL A 168 0.47 4.59 -9.20
CA VAL A 168 0.57 5.82 -8.40
C VAL A 168 1.16 6.99 -9.20
N LEU A 169 2.14 6.73 -10.08
CA LEU A 169 2.75 7.75 -10.93
C LEU A 169 1.87 8.15 -12.12
N ASP A 170 1.12 7.21 -12.67
CA ASP A 170 0.26 7.42 -13.84
C ASP A 170 -1.12 7.98 -13.44
N THR A 171 -1.49 7.93 -12.16
CA THR A 171 -2.79 8.44 -11.68
C THR A 171 -2.75 9.96 -11.55
N ALA A 172 -3.79 10.61 -12.06
CA ALA A 172 -3.94 12.06 -11.95
C ALA A 172 -3.92 12.52 -10.46
N PRO A 173 -3.27 13.64 -10.13
CA PRO A 173 -3.03 14.07 -8.77
C PRO A 173 -4.25 14.76 -8.13
N TYR A 174 -5.42 14.17 -8.27
CA TYR A 174 -6.64 14.68 -7.69
C TYR A 174 -7.58 13.54 -7.26
N GLU A 175 -8.51 13.90 -6.42
CA GLU A 175 -9.62 13.09 -5.96
C GLU A 175 -10.93 13.69 -6.46
N ILE A 176 -11.82 12.86 -6.99
CA ILE A 176 -13.19 13.23 -7.33
C ILE A 176 -14.05 12.93 -6.09
N PRO A 177 -14.98 13.81 -5.69
CA PRO A 177 -15.86 13.54 -4.57
C PRO A 177 -16.58 12.19 -4.71
N ALA A 178 -16.72 11.47 -3.60
CA ALA A 178 -17.29 10.11 -3.60
C ALA A 178 -18.79 10.07 -3.99
N ASP A 179 -19.47 11.19 -3.90
CA ASP A 179 -20.87 11.39 -4.29
C ASP A 179 -21.05 11.77 -5.76
N ASP A 180 -19.95 11.77 -6.54
CA ASP A 180 -20.04 12.09 -7.97
C ASP A 180 -20.70 10.94 -8.75
N PRO A 181 -21.84 11.18 -9.40
CA PRO A 181 -22.55 10.14 -10.17
C PRO A 181 -21.74 9.61 -11.37
N THR A 182 -20.71 10.34 -11.84
CA THR A 182 -19.87 9.89 -12.97
C THR A 182 -18.88 8.82 -12.54
N LEU A 183 -18.52 8.71 -11.26
CA LEU A 183 -17.71 7.63 -10.74
C LEU A 183 -18.37 6.26 -10.88
N GLN A 184 -19.69 6.22 -10.74
CA GLN A 184 -20.48 4.99 -10.86
C GLN A 184 -20.42 4.46 -12.32
N THR A 185 -20.55 5.35 -13.29
CA THR A 185 -20.50 4.98 -14.72
C THR A 185 -19.11 4.53 -15.17
N ASP A 186 -18.05 5.11 -14.66
CA ASP A 186 -16.67 4.69 -14.98
C ASP A 186 -16.31 3.34 -14.31
N MET A 187 -16.83 3.06 -13.14
CA MET A 187 -16.68 1.76 -12.48
C MET A 187 -17.49 0.67 -13.21
N ASP A 188 -18.70 0.95 -13.62
CA ASP A 188 -19.56 0.03 -14.37
C ASP A 188 -19.02 -0.26 -15.78
N ALA A 189 -18.44 0.74 -16.45
CA ALA A 189 -17.78 0.57 -17.76
C ALA A 189 -16.51 -0.30 -17.65
N LYS A 190 -15.76 -0.21 -16.57
CA LYS A 190 -14.58 -1.07 -16.33
C LYS A 190 -14.96 -2.49 -15.91
N THR A 191 -16.10 -2.69 -15.26
CA THR A 191 -16.59 -4.02 -14.85
C THR A 191 -17.22 -4.78 -16.01
N THR A 192 -17.74 -4.08 -17.02
CA THR A 192 -18.38 -4.71 -18.21
C THR A 192 -17.34 -5.06 -19.30
N SER A 193 -16.08 -4.62 -19.17
CA SER A 193 -14.99 -4.92 -20.12
C SER A 193 -14.04 -6.03 -19.64
N LEU A 194 -14.40 -6.79 -18.60
CA LEU A 194 -13.81 -8.04 -18.13
C LEU A 194 -14.72 -9.20 -18.46
#